data_904d174e4d4c03bcfb08874f9e140012
#
_entry.id   904d174e4d4c03bcfb08874f9e140012
#
_cell.length_a   1.000
_cell.length_b   1.000
_cell.length_c   1.000
_cell.angle_alpha   90.00
_cell.angle_beta   90.00
_cell.angle_gamma   90.00
#
_symmetry.space_group_name_H-M   'P 1'
#
loop_
_entity.id
_entity.type
_entity.pdbx_description
1 polymer ?
#
loop_
_entity_poly.entity_id
_entity_poly.type
_entity_poly.pdbx_seq_one_letter_code
_entity_poly.pdbx_strand_id
1 'polypeptide(L)'
;MCGIIGCVSDANVVDVLADGLKNMEYRGYDSAGFCVYDDGTIRVCKGVGRVDEIARNLDLQSFSGKIGLAHTRWATHGGVTPENAHPHLSCDGEVAVVHNGIIENYQAIKVKLEAKGHIFRSTTDTEVIPHLIEEKLKAGRNYRDAVLDAVKELKGSYAFIVLFRDLCDRLYGVRKDAPLIIGLSERGNFLASDVLSFLKYTNKAIFLENLEVAEVRRDGYTIWNFKGEEVQHSISTLEWESMVLSKREFTHFTLKEIHEQRETITLAFRQDQEDLDRFCLALQGAERIYIIGAGTSYHAGLVAKHLFLNVAKLPVEAILASEFEEYATLLDEGTLLLAISQSGETADVLSAVSVAKKRGVPVLSIVNMLSSSLARESEQTLYLKCGPEVGVAATKTFTAQLAVIYSVVSRLSNLSIDLKQIAEAVEEVFGVERQMAYLAQALSTSKDCYFIGRGVNYPIALEGALKLKELAYVHAEGLAAGELKHGTLALISEGVPVIAINPSDKTYHDTLSNVAEIKARGGRVIGLSDVENSLYDYHVKIPSVEKLFYPLVEVIPLQMFAYYSALERGQNPDYPRNLAKSVTVK
;
A
#
# COMPACT_ATOMS: atom_id res chain seq x y z
N MET A 1 -1.06 -5.36 -7.40
CA MET A 1 -1.55 -6.41 -6.47
C MET A 1 -3.01 -6.70 -6.77
N CYS A 2 -3.48 -7.93 -6.54
CA CYS A 2 -4.85 -8.34 -6.82
C CYS A 2 -5.77 -8.12 -5.60
N GLY A 3 -7.09 -8.06 -5.83
CA GLY A 3 -8.10 -8.09 -4.79
C GLY A 3 -8.97 -9.34 -4.94
N ILE A 4 -9.20 -10.06 -3.85
CA ILE A 4 -10.13 -11.20 -3.81
C ILE A 4 -11.24 -10.94 -2.80
N ILE A 5 -12.46 -11.37 -3.15
CA ILE A 5 -13.60 -11.41 -2.25
C ILE A 5 -14.44 -12.66 -2.56
N GLY A 6 -14.90 -13.32 -1.51
CA GLY A 6 -15.93 -14.35 -1.53
C GLY A 6 -17.02 -14.00 -0.54
N CYS A 7 -18.25 -14.37 -0.85
CA CYS A 7 -19.40 -14.12 0.03
C CYS A 7 -20.32 -15.35 0.05
N VAL A 8 -20.81 -15.68 1.26
CA VAL A 8 -21.90 -16.66 1.51
C VAL A 8 -22.99 -15.92 2.26
N SER A 9 -24.23 -15.89 1.73
CA SER A 9 -25.32 -15.05 2.26
C SER A 9 -26.69 -15.73 2.09
N ASP A 10 -27.70 -15.17 2.75
CA ASP A 10 -29.12 -15.52 2.53
C ASP A 10 -29.70 -14.85 1.28
N ALA A 11 -29.11 -13.72 0.87
CA ALA A 11 -29.53 -12.91 -0.27
C ALA A 11 -28.60 -13.12 -1.48
N ASN A 12 -28.98 -12.56 -2.62
CA ASN A 12 -28.12 -12.54 -3.82
C ASN A 12 -26.81 -11.79 -3.51
N VAL A 13 -25.67 -12.45 -3.82
CA VAL A 13 -24.34 -11.92 -3.50
C VAL A 13 -23.75 -11.05 -4.62
N VAL A 14 -24.38 -10.94 -5.77
CA VAL A 14 -23.83 -10.29 -6.98
C VAL A 14 -23.45 -8.83 -6.70
N ASP A 15 -24.38 -8.05 -6.14
CA ASP A 15 -24.11 -6.63 -5.84
C ASP A 15 -23.04 -6.48 -4.75
N VAL A 16 -23.04 -7.39 -3.78
CA VAL A 16 -22.04 -7.42 -2.69
C VAL A 16 -20.65 -7.67 -3.24
N LEU A 17 -20.51 -8.63 -4.16
CA LEU A 17 -19.24 -8.94 -4.82
C LEU A 17 -18.77 -7.78 -5.71
N ALA A 18 -19.68 -7.15 -6.46
CA ALA A 18 -19.36 -6.01 -7.31
C ALA A 18 -18.92 -4.80 -6.49
N ASP A 19 -19.67 -4.42 -5.44
CA ASP A 19 -19.30 -3.34 -4.51
C ASP A 19 -17.96 -3.61 -3.84
N GLY A 20 -17.79 -4.81 -3.29
CA GLY A 20 -16.56 -5.20 -2.60
C GLY A 20 -15.34 -5.19 -3.52
N LEU A 21 -15.49 -5.67 -4.76
CA LEU A 21 -14.41 -5.66 -5.73
C LEU A 21 -14.05 -4.24 -6.18
N LYS A 22 -15.07 -3.38 -6.37
CA LYS A 22 -14.88 -1.97 -6.70
C LYS A 22 -14.10 -1.23 -5.61
N ASN A 23 -14.38 -1.50 -4.34
CA ASN A 23 -13.66 -0.92 -3.21
C ASN A 23 -12.20 -1.41 -3.12
N MET A 24 -11.84 -2.48 -3.84
CA MET A 24 -10.48 -3.03 -3.95
C MET A 24 -9.81 -2.75 -5.31
N GLU A 25 -10.47 -2.02 -6.23
CA GLU A 25 -9.94 -1.79 -7.58
C GLU A 25 -8.58 -1.07 -7.57
N TYR A 26 -8.28 -0.27 -6.53
CA TYR A 26 -6.97 0.34 -6.32
C TYR A 26 -5.81 -0.68 -6.16
N ARG A 27 -6.13 -1.95 -5.87
CA ARG A 27 -5.14 -3.04 -5.78
C ARG A 27 -4.74 -3.60 -7.15
N GLY A 28 -5.65 -3.57 -8.14
CA GLY A 28 -5.40 -4.06 -9.49
C GLY A 28 -6.60 -3.79 -10.37
N TYR A 29 -6.36 -3.42 -11.61
CA TYR A 29 -7.40 -2.96 -12.55
C TYR A 29 -7.15 -3.43 -14.00
N ASP A 30 -6.27 -4.40 -14.20
CA ASP A 30 -5.95 -4.93 -15.55
C ASP A 30 -7.06 -5.81 -16.08
N SER A 31 -7.67 -6.60 -15.20
CA SER A 31 -8.82 -7.46 -15.51
C SER A 31 -9.60 -7.74 -14.24
N ALA A 32 -10.87 -8.10 -14.38
CA ALA A 32 -11.70 -8.54 -13.27
C ALA A 32 -12.61 -9.72 -13.68
N GLY A 33 -13.12 -10.41 -12.67
CA GLY A 33 -14.09 -11.46 -12.93
C GLY A 33 -14.80 -11.93 -11.67
N PHE A 34 -15.91 -12.57 -11.93
CA PHE A 34 -16.88 -13.03 -10.96
C PHE A 34 -17.26 -14.47 -11.24
N CYS A 35 -17.53 -15.25 -10.23
CA CYS A 35 -18.31 -16.45 -10.36
C CYS A 35 -19.33 -16.54 -9.23
N VAL A 36 -20.50 -17.08 -9.58
CA VAL A 36 -21.61 -17.28 -8.67
C VAL A 36 -22.18 -18.67 -8.89
N TYR A 37 -22.47 -19.36 -7.81
CA TYR A 37 -23.25 -20.60 -7.90
C TYR A 37 -24.73 -20.25 -8.13
N ASP A 38 -25.25 -20.68 -9.27
CA ASP A 38 -26.61 -20.40 -9.75
C ASP A 38 -27.22 -21.69 -10.26
N ASP A 39 -28.27 -22.17 -9.62
CA ASP A 39 -29.09 -23.32 -10.00
C ASP A 39 -28.29 -24.55 -10.47
N GLY A 40 -27.38 -25.05 -9.64
CA GLY A 40 -26.61 -26.27 -9.90
C GLY A 40 -25.33 -26.07 -10.73
N THR A 41 -25.01 -24.83 -11.13
CA THR A 41 -23.84 -24.53 -11.96
C THR A 41 -23.04 -23.36 -11.39
N ILE A 42 -21.72 -23.34 -11.69
CA ILE A 42 -20.88 -22.17 -11.45
C ILE A 42 -20.90 -21.32 -12.72
N ARG A 43 -21.59 -20.19 -12.67
CA ARG A 43 -21.58 -19.19 -13.75
C ARG A 43 -20.40 -18.25 -13.59
N VAL A 44 -19.67 -17.99 -14.67
CA VAL A 44 -18.46 -17.15 -14.69
C VAL A 44 -18.65 -15.98 -15.64
N CYS A 45 -18.25 -14.80 -15.18
CA CYS A 45 -18.19 -13.54 -15.92
C CYS A 45 -16.81 -12.92 -15.68
N LYS A 46 -15.94 -12.82 -16.71
CA LYS A 46 -14.59 -12.26 -16.55
C LYS A 46 -14.09 -11.61 -17.85
N GLY A 47 -13.26 -10.58 -17.70
CA GLY A 47 -12.75 -9.82 -18.84
C GLY A 47 -11.60 -8.89 -18.50
N VAL A 48 -11.06 -8.23 -19.52
CA VAL A 48 -10.03 -7.20 -19.40
C VAL A 48 -10.70 -5.85 -19.13
N GLY A 49 -10.13 -5.04 -18.23
CA GLY A 49 -10.61 -3.72 -17.87
C GLY A 49 -11.12 -3.63 -16.44
N ARG A 50 -11.82 -2.55 -16.17
CA ARG A 50 -12.30 -2.20 -14.82
C ARG A 50 -13.57 -2.95 -14.44
N VAL A 51 -13.76 -3.07 -13.13
CA VAL A 51 -14.92 -3.76 -12.53
C VAL A 51 -16.26 -3.29 -13.11
N ASP A 52 -16.51 -1.96 -13.15
CA ASP A 52 -17.76 -1.39 -13.66
C ASP A 52 -17.98 -1.66 -15.17
N GLU A 53 -16.90 -1.72 -15.95
CA GLU A 53 -16.97 -2.00 -17.38
C GLU A 53 -17.33 -3.46 -17.63
N ILE A 54 -16.68 -4.36 -16.93
CA ILE A 54 -16.90 -5.80 -17.03
C ILE A 54 -18.30 -6.16 -16.53
N ALA A 55 -18.71 -5.60 -15.39
CA ALA A 55 -20.04 -5.84 -14.83
C ALA A 55 -21.17 -5.43 -15.79
N ARG A 56 -21.00 -4.31 -16.51
CA ARG A 56 -21.97 -3.85 -17.52
C ARG A 56 -21.91 -4.64 -18.82
N ASN A 57 -20.71 -4.84 -19.36
CA ASN A 57 -20.53 -5.43 -20.70
C ASN A 57 -20.89 -6.92 -20.74
N LEU A 58 -20.76 -7.63 -19.61
CA LEU A 58 -21.02 -9.06 -19.50
C LEU A 58 -22.30 -9.38 -18.70
N ASP A 59 -23.18 -8.39 -18.53
CA ASP A 59 -24.50 -8.53 -17.89
C ASP A 59 -24.44 -9.27 -16.54
N LEU A 60 -23.55 -8.84 -15.64
CA LEU A 60 -23.40 -9.43 -14.31
C LEU A 60 -24.72 -9.43 -13.52
N GLN A 61 -25.60 -8.46 -13.78
CA GLN A 61 -26.92 -8.37 -13.11
C GLN A 61 -27.88 -9.51 -13.47
N SER A 62 -27.62 -10.24 -14.57
CA SER A 62 -28.38 -11.46 -14.88
C SER A 62 -27.99 -12.67 -14.02
N PHE A 63 -26.96 -12.52 -13.19
CA PHE A 63 -26.50 -13.59 -12.30
C PHE A 63 -27.28 -13.54 -10.99
N SER A 64 -27.57 -14.70 -10.44
CA SER A 64 -28.25 -14.82 -9.16
C SER A 64 -27.65 -15.97 -8.36
N GLY A 65 -27.37 -15.76 -7.10
CA GLY A 65 -26.86 -16.81 -6.22
C GLY A 65 -26.58 -16.30 -4.83
N LYS A 66 -26.48 -17.23 -3.89
CA LYS A 66 -26.23 -16.96 -2.46
C LYS A 66 -24.77 -17.14 -2.05
N ILE A 67 -23.95 -17.60 -2.98
CA ILE A 67 -22.52 -17.83 -2.79
C ILE A 67 -21.77 -17.50 -4.07
N GLY A 68 -20.64 -16.83 -3.93
CA GLY A 68 -19.82 -16.49 -5.08
C GLY A 68 -18.45 -15.92 -4.70
N LEU A 69 -17.61 -15.76 -5.73
CA LEU A 69 -16.26 -15.23 -5.67
C LEU A 69 -16.09 -14.10 -6.68
N ALA A 70 -15.22 -13.14 -6.39
CA ALA A 70 -14.80 -12.15 -7.36
C ALA A 70 -13.32 -11.78 -7.17
N HIS A 71 -12.71 -11.30 -8.24
CA HIS A 71 -11.29 -10.99 -8.30
C HIS A 71 -11.03 -9.78 -9.19
N THR A 72 -10.14 -8.90 -8.75
CA THR A 72 -9.51 -7.87 -9.58
C THR A 72 -8.02 -8.15 -9.68
N ARG A 73 -7.49 -8.16 -10.92
CA ARG A 73 -6.16 -8.65 -11.22
C ARG A 73 -5.18 -7.53 -11.52
N TRP A 74 -4.01 -7.66 -10.96
CA TRP A 74 -2.77 -7.05 -11.41
C TRP A 74 -1.91 -8.16 -12.02
N ALA A 75 -1.63 -8.09 -13.31
CA ALA A 75 -0.96 -9.16 -14.03
C ALA A 75 0.51 -9.31 -13.61
N THR A 76 0.87 -10.47 -13.08
CA THR A 76 2.25 -10.87 -12.75
C THR A 76 2.73 -12.00 -13.66
N HIS A 77 1.90 -13.03 -13.87
CA HIS A 77 2.15 -14.19 -14.73
C HIS A 77 1.08 -14.29 -15.81
N GLY A 78 1.48 -14.41 -17.06
CA GLY A 78 0.58 -14.39 -18.22
C GLY A 78 0.11 -12.98 -18.60
N GLY A 79 -0.20 -12.76 -19.87
CA GLY A 79 -0.66 -11.48 -20.40
C GLY A 79 -2.02 -11.04 -19.84
N VAL A 80 -2.39 -9.79 -20.14
CA VAL A 80 -3.72 -9.25 -19.82
C VAL A 80 -4.69 -9.69 -20.88
N THR A 81 -5.34 -10.84 -20.66
CA THR A 81 -6.35 -11.44 -21.56
C THR A 81 -7.54 -11.95 -20.74
N PRO A 82 -8.73 -12.15 -21.37
CA PRO A 82 -9.89 -12.71 -20.66
C PRO A 82 -9.63 -14.12 -20.10
N GLU A 83 -8.87 -14.97 -20.79
CA GLU A 83 -8.53 -16.31 -20.35
C GLU A 83 -7.71 -16.29 -19.07
N ASN A 84 -6.79 -15.32 -18.95
CA ASN A 84 -5.92 -15.12 -17.81
C ASN A 84 -6.57 -14.35 -16.65
N ALA A 85 -7.76 -13.78 -16.83
CA ALA A 85 -8.54 -13.21 -15.74
C ALA A 85 -9.06 -14.32 -14.82
N HIS A 86 -9.15 -14.03 -13.52
CA HIS A 86 -9.77 -14.94 -12.54
C HIS A 86 -11.30 -14.79 -12.54
N PRO A 87 -12.04 -15.81 -12.10
CA PRO A 87 -11.61 -17.09 -11.55
C PRO A 87 -11.11 -18.09 -12.60
N HIS A 88 -10.32 -19.06 -12.12
CA HIS A 88 -9.95 -20.25 -12.88
C HIS A 88 -10.75 -21.47 -12.41
N LEU A 89 -11.10 -22.35 -13.34
CA LEU A 89 -11.89 -23.54 -13.09
C LEU A 89 -11.07 -24.81 -13.27
N SER A 90 -11.48 -25.90 -12.60
CA SER A 90 -11.05 -27.27 -12.91
C SER A 90 -11.56 -27.73 -14.27
N CYS A 91 -11.11 -28.91 -14.76
CA CYS A 91 -11.47 -29.42 -16.06
C CYS A 91 -12.98 -29.56 -16.27
N ASP A 92 -13.69 -30.06 -15.27
CA ASP A 92 -15.14 -30.29 -15.26
C ASP A 92 -15.97 -29.13 -14.72
N GLY A 93 -15.30 -28.04 -14.30
CA GLY A 93 -15.95 -26.86 -13.72
C GLY A 93 -16.49 -27.06 -12.31
N GLU A 94 -16.06 -28.10 -11.59
CA GLU A 94 -16.51 -28.39 -10.21
C GLU A 94 -15.83 -27.51 -9.17
N VAL A 95 -14.62 -27.00 -9.48
CA VAL A 95 -13.81 -26.18 -8.59
C VAL A 95 -13.51 -24.85 -9.24
N ALA A 96 -13.90 -23.76 -8.58
CA ALA A 96 -13.54 -22.39 -8.99
C ALA A 96 -12.60 -21.76 -7.96
N VAL A 97 -11.56 -21.07 -8.43
CA VAL A 97 -10.53 -20.44 -7.57
C VAL A 97 -10.24 -19.02 -8.01
N VAL A 98 -10.15 -18.11 -7.04
CA VAL A 98 -9.54 -16.79 -7.17
C VAL A 98 -8.30 -16.73 -6.29
N HIS A 99 -7.21 -16.10 -6.77
CA HIS A 99 -5.90 -16.17 -6.14
C HIS A 99 -5.16 -14.85 -6.23
N ASN A 100 -4.54 -14.46 -5.13
CA ASN A 100 -3.54 -13.40 -4.99
C ASN A 100 -2.19 -14.02 -4.66
N GLY A 101 -1.13 -13.59 -5.30
CA GLY A 101 0.23 -14.06 -5.03
C GLY A 101 0.87 -14.77 -6.22
N ILE A 102 1.83 -15.64 -5.94
CA ILE A 102 2.60 -16.39 -6.95
C ILE A 102 2.80 -17.83 -6.48
N ILE A 103 2.50 -18.78 -7.35
CA ILE A 103 2.83 -20.21 -7.17
C ILE A 103 4.14 -20.50 -7.89
N GLU A 104 5.25 -20.43 -7.17
CA GLU A 104 6.61 -20.55 -7.74
C GLU A 104 6.87 -21.85 -8.47
N ASN A 105 6.30 -22.96 -8.00
CA ASN A 105 6.50 -24.29 -8.58
C ASN A 105 5.40 -24.71 -9.57
N TYR A 106 4.60 -23.73 -10.08
CA TYR A 106 3.44 -24.02 -10.94
C TYR A 106 3.80 -24.83 -12.18
N GLN A 107 4.94 -24.57 -12.83
CA GLN A 107 5.36 -25.30 -14.03
C GLN A 107 5.54 -26.79 -13.77
N ALA A 108 6.20 -27.14 -12.65
CA ALA A 108 6.39 -28.54 -12.29
C ALA A 108 5.07 -29.26 -11.95
N ILE A 109 4.14 -28.53 -11.32
CA ILE A 109 2.78 -29.05 -11.03
C ILE A 109 1.99 -29.19 -12.33
N LYS A 110 2.03 -28.20 -13.21
CA LYS A 110 1.34 -28.21 -14.51
C LYS A 110 1.74 -29.44 -15.35
N VAL A 111 3.02 -29.69 -15.52
CA VAL A 111 3.52 -30.86 -16.26
C VAL A 111 2.98 -32.19 -15.69
N LYS A 112 2.92 -32.32 -14.36
CA LYS A 112 2.38 -33.51 -13.70
C LYS A 112 0.88 -33.66 -13.93
N LEU A 113 0.13 -32.57 -13.92
CA LEU A 113 -1.32 -32.57 -14.13
C LEU A 113 -1.66 -32.81 -15.60
N GLU A 114 -0.93 -32.21 -16.54
CA GLU A 114 -1.08 -32.50 -17.99
C GLU A 114 -0.82 -33.96 -18.31
N ALA A 115 0.18 -34.58 -17.68
CA ALA A 115 0.44 -36.02 -17.83
C ALA A 115 -0.70 -36.93 -17.31
N LYS A 116 -1.58 -36.38 -16.46
CA LYS A 116 -2.79 -37.03 -15.94
C LYS A 116 -4.05 -36.70 -16.77
N GLY A 117 -3.91 -35.89 -17.81
CA GLY A 117 -5.00 -35.52 -18.72
C GLY A 117 -5.72 -34.22 -18.37
N HIS A 118 -5.20 -33.39 -17.45
CA HIS A 118 -5.75 -32.08 -17.21
C HIS A 118 -5.47 -31.12 -18.37
N ILE A 119 -6.45 -30.28 -18.70
CA ILE A 119 -6.39 -29.33 -19.82
C ILE A 119 -6.35 -27.92 -19.24
N PHE A 120 -5.24 -27.23 -19.46
CA PHE A 120 -5.05 -25.83 -19.05
C PHE A 120 -5.53 -24.87 -20.14
N ARG A 121 -6.27 -23.84 -19.73
CA ARG A 121 -6.87 -22.83 -20.62
C ARG A 121 -6.21 -21.48 -20.52
N SER A 122 -5.37 -21.27 -19.50
CA SER A 122 -4.65 -20.03 -19.27
C SER A 122 -3.14 -20.22 -19.22
N THR A 123 -2.43 -19.10 -19.19
CA THR A 123 -0.97 -19.07 -18.99
C THR A 123 -0.59 -18.60 -17.58
N THR A 124 -1.56 -18.54 -16.65
CA THR A 124 -1.31 -18.13 -15.27
C THR A 124 -0.75 -19.27 -14.43
N ASP A 125 -0.07 -18.93 -13.37
CA ASP A 125 0.35 -19.86 -12.32
C ASP A 125 -0.83 -20.37 -11.48
N THR A 126 -1.92 -19.61 -11.41
CA THR A 126 -3.11 -19.90 -10.60
C THR A 126 -3.84 -21.16 -11.02
N GLU A 127 -3.92 -21.44 -12.33
CA GLU A 127 -4.78 -22.51 -12.85
C GLU A 127 -4.36 -23.92 -12.35
N VAL A 128 -3.13 -24.07 -11.85
CA VAL A 128 -2.72 -25.33 -11.22
C VAL A 128 -3.52 -25.65 -9.95
N ILE A 129 -4.05 -24.64 -9.24
CA ILE A 129 -4.73 -24.80 -7.95
C ILE A 129 -6.05 -25.58 -8.10
N PRO A 130 -7.03 -25.16 -8.95
CA PRO A 130 -8.27 -25.90 -9.11
C PRO A 130 -8.04 -27.31 -9.66
N HIS A 131 -7.08 -27.52 -10.58
CA HIS A 131 -6.75 -28.83 -11.10
C HIS A 131 -6.11 -29.75 -10.04
N LEU A 132 -5.25 -29.19 -9.16
CA LEU A 132 -4.65 -29.97 -8.07
C LEU A 132 -5.70 -30.40 -7.05
N ILE A 133 -6.64 -29.51 -6.69
CA ILE A 133 -7.77 -29.83 -5.81
C ILE A 133 -8.67 -30.90 -6.44
N GLU A 134 -9.01 -30.77 -7.73
CA GLU A 134 -9.76 -31.76 -8.50
C GLU A 134 -9.11 -33.15 -8.42
N GLU A 135 -7.80 -33.26 -8.59
CA GLU A 135 -7.08 -34.53 -8.43
C GLU A 135 -7.23 -35.15 -7.04
N LYS A 136 -7.23 -34.32 -5.99
CA LYS A 136 -7.44 -34.83 -4.63
C LYS A 136 -8.87 -35.33 -4.41
N LEU A 137 -9.87 -34.63 -4.97
CA LEU A 137 -11.26 -35.07 -4.93
C LEU A 137 -11.44 -36.39 -5.69
N LYS A 138 -10.88 -36.54 -6.90
CA LYS A 138 -10.88 -37.79 -7.68
C LYS A 138 -10.18 -38.94 -6.93
N ALA A 139 -9.21 -38.63 -6.07
CA ALA A 139 -8.55 -39.61 -5.20
C ALA A 139 -9.39 -39.97 -3.95
N GLY A 140 -10.63 -39.47 -3.83
CA GLY A 140 -11.55 -39.79 -2.73
C GLY A 140 -11.36 -38.95 -1.47
N ARG A 141 -10.65 -37.82 -1.53
CA ARG A 141 -10.58 -36.87 -0.42
C ARG A 141 -11.89 -36.12 -0.27
N ASN A 142 -12.30 -35.82 0.96
CA ASN A 142 -13.34 -34.83 1.18
C ASN A 142 -12.84 -33.41 0.84
N TYR A 143 -13.74 -32.42 0.70
CA TYR A 143 -13.42 -31.07 0.25
C TYR A 143 -12.34 -30.38 1.09
N ARG A 144 -12.45 -30.43 2.43
CA ARG A 144 -11.45 -29.87 3.35
C ARG A 144 -10.07 -30.50 3.14
N ASP A 145 -10.02 -31.83 3.15
CA ASP A 145 -8.76 -32.56 3.04
C ASP A 145 -8.13 -32.41 1.64
N ALA A 146 -8.96 -32.25 0.60
CA ALA A 146 -8.50 -31.93 -0.75
C ALA A 146 -7.77 -30.58 -0.81
N VAL A 147 -8.31 -29.56 -0.14
CA VAL A 147 -7.66 -28.24 -0.01
C VAL A 147 -6.38 -28.36 0.82
N LEU A 148 -6.42 -29.01 2.01
CA LEU A 148 -5.25 -29.20 2.88
C LEU A 148 -4.13 -30.01 2.21
N ASP A 149 -4.45 -31.00 1.39
CA ASP A 149 -3.45 -31.79 0.67
C ASP A 149 -2.88 -31.02 -0.53
N ALA A 150 -3.70 -30.19 -1.20
CA ALA A 150 -3.24 -29.32 -2.29
C ALA A 150 -2.22 -28.29 -1.80
N VAL A 151 -2.47 -27.61 -0.67
CA VAL A 151 -1.56 -26.57 -0.16
C VAL A 151 -0.19 -27.11 0.24
N LYS A 152 -0.08 -28.39 0.60
CA LYS A 152 1.20 -29.04 0.91
C LYS A 152 2.12 -29.17 -0.32
N GLU A 153 1.55 -29.19 -1.53
CA GLU A 153 2.30 -29.26 -2.78
C GLU A 153 2.67 -27.89 -3.35
N LEU A 154 2.00 -26.79 -2.90
CA LEU A 154 2.22 -25.44 -3.39
C LEU A 154 3.42 -24.78 -2.70
N LYS A 155 4.26 -24.11 -3.51
CA LYS A 155 5.37 -23.26 -3.03
C LYS A 155 5.13 -21.82 -3.48
N GLY A 156 5.57 -20.86 -2.68
CA GLY A 156 5.41 -19.43 -2.95
C GLY A 156 4.54 -18.73 -1.91
N SER A 157 4.19 -17.48 -2.18
CA SER A 157 3.33 -16.62 -1.36
C SER A 157 1.95 -16.52 -2.02
N TYR A 158 0.89 -16.87 -1.30
CA TYR A 158 -0.46 -16.90 -1.88
C TYR A 158 -1.58 -16.71 -0.84
N ALA A 159 -2.69 -16.15 -1.30
CA ALA A 159 -3.99 -16.28 -0.69
C ALA A 159 -5.03 -16.63 -1.78
N PHE A 160 -5.86 -17.63 -1.56
CA PHE A 160 -6.88 -17.99 -2.52
C PHE A 160 -8.20 -18.39 -1.85
N ILE A 161 -9.29 -18.26 -2.61
CA ILE A 161 -10.61 -18.70 -2.19
C ILE A 161 -11.12 -19.73 -3.18
N VAL A 162 -11.72 -20.81 -2.66
CA VAL A 162 -12.26 -21.93 -3.42
C VAL A 162 -13.77 -21.99 -3.24
N LEU A 163 -14.48 -22.12 -4.36
CA LEU A 163 -15.90 -22.47 -4.44
C LEU A 163 -16.04 -23.83 -5.11
N PHE A 164 -16.78 -24.74 -4.50
CA PHE A 164 -17.12 -26.05 -5.07
C PHE A 164 -18.57 -26.06 -5.57
N ARG A 165 -18.81 -26.62 -6.77
CA ARG A 165 -20.15 -26.74 -7.34
C ARG A 165 -21.09 -27.57 -6.45
N ASP A 166 -20.62 -28.70 -5.95
CA ASP A 166 -21.43 -29.64 -5.20
C ASP A 166 -21.42 -29.37 -3.68
N LEU A 167 -20.80 -28.26 -3.25
CA LEU A 167 -20.76 -27.79 -1.87
C LEU A 167 -21.08 -26.28 -1.82
N CYS A 168 -22.33 -25.94 -2.14
CA CYS A 168 -22.78 -24.57 -2.41
C CYS A 168 -23.19 -23.76 -1.17
N ASP A 169 -22.83 -24.21 0.05
CA ASP A 169 -23.17 -23.56 1.30
C ASP A 169 -21.95 -22.94 2.02
N ARG A 170 -20.75 -23.12 1.45
CA ARG A 170 -19.50 -22.65 2.09
C ARG A 170 -18.39 -22.35 1.10
N LEU A 171 -17.46 -21.51 1.51
CA LEU A 171 -16.20 -21.21 0.82
C LEU A 171 -15.02 -21.70 1.65
N TYR A 172 -13.94 -22.05 0.97
CA TYR A 172 -12.65 -22.30 1.61
C TYR A 172 -11.68 -21.19 1.24
N GLY A 173 -11.05 -20.58 2.27
CA GLY A 173 -10.00 -19.59 2.12
C GLY A 173 -8.67 -20.15 2.60
N VAL A 174 -7.60 -19.88 1.88
CA VAL A 174 -6.24 -20.32 2.22
C VAL A 174 -5.32 -19.12 2.29
N ARG A 175 -4.48 -19.08 3.32
CA ARG A 175 -3.48 -18.04 3.48
C ARG A 175 -2.08 -18.62 3.65
N LYS A 176 -1.14 -18.11 2.83
CA LYS A 176 0.29 -18.23 3.02
C LYS A 176 0.96 -16.95 2.53
N ASP A 177 1.45 -16.14 3.46
CA ASP A 177 2.11 -14.83 3.31
C ASP A 177 1.17 -13.71 2.79
N ALA A 178 0.38 -13.93 1.73
CA ALA A 178 -0.58 -12.95 1.24
C ALA A 178 -1.81 -12.81 2.18
N PRO A 179 -2.40 -11.61 2.37
CA PRO A 179 -3.46 -11.40 3.35
C PRO A 179 -4.78 -12.06 2.95
N LEU A 180 -5.49 -12.64 3.96
CA LEU A 180 -6.86 -13.11 3.86
C LEU A 180 -7.59 -12.91 5.21
N ILE A 181 -8.84 -12.44 5.13
CA ILE A 181 -9.62 -11.96 6.27
C ILE A 181 -11.03 -12.54 6.17
N ILE A 182 -11.61 -12.95 7.29
CA ILE A 182 -13.03 -13.30 7.38
C ILE A 182 -13.79 -12.08 7.88
N GLY A 183 -14.83 -11.65 7.15
CA GLY A 183 -15.79 -10.66 7.62
C GLY A 183 -17.06 -11.37 8.17
N LEU A 184 -17.53 -10.98 9.35
CA LEU A 184 -18.67 -11.61 10.00
C LEU A 184 -19.88 -10.67 10.04
N SER A 185 -21.02 -11.07 9.46
CA SER A 185 -22.26 -10.31 9.53
C SER A 185 -23.49 -11.20 9.78
N GLU A 186 -24.59 -10.58 10.18
CA GLU A 186 -25.85 -11.30 10.43
C GLU A 186 -26.48 -11.89 9.16
N ARG A 187 -26.19 -11.31 7.99
CA ARG A 187 -26.80 -11.70 6.72
C ARG A 187 -25.93 -12.64 5.88
N GLY A 188 -24.69 -12.87 6.32
CA GLY A 188 -23.74 -13.71 5.62
C GLY A 188 -22.31 -13.33 5.95
N ASN A 189 -21.36 -14.16 5.58
CA ASN A 189 -19.96 -14.01 5.89
C ASN A 189 -19.12 -13.86 4.63
N PHE A 190 -17.94 -13.29 4.81
CA PHE A 190 -17.03 -12.90 3.76
C PHE A 190 -15.67 -13.57 3.95
N LEU A 191 -14.99 -13.83 2.83
CA LEU A 191 -13.54 -14.02 2.75
C LEU A 191 -12.98 -12.94 1.82
N ALA A 192 -11.99 -12.16 2.24
CA ALA A 192 -11.44 -11.11 1.41
C ALA A 192 -9.98 -10.82 1.73
N SER A 193 -9.27 -10.25 0.76
CA SER A 193 -7.89 -9.81 0.94
C SER A 193 -7.78 -8.44 1.60
N ASP A 194 -8.91 -7.71 1.75
CA ASP A 194 -8.94 -6.38 2.35
C ASP A 194 -10.28 -6.11 3.04
N VAL A 195 -10.23 -5.47 4.19
CA VAL A 195 -11.44 -5.11 4.97
C VAL A 195 -12.35 -4.14 4.22
N LEU A 196 -11.81 -3.29 3.34
CA LEU A 196 -12.58 -2.32 2.56
C LEU A 196 -13.62 -2.97 1.65
N SER A 197 -13.40 -4.24 1.28
CA SER A 197 -14.33 -5.00 0.44
C SER A 197 -15.67 -5.30 1.11
N PHE A 198 -15.69 -5.43 2.43
CA PHE A 198 -16.90 -5.76 3.20
C PHE A 198 -17.26 -4.75 4.30
N LEU A 199 -16.48 -3.67 4.47
CA LEU A 199 -16.68 -2.67 5.53
C LEU A 199 -18.08 -2.03 5.51
N LYS A 200 -18.72 -1.93 4.33
CA LYS A 200 -20.10 -1.45 4.17
C LYS A 200 -21.11 -2.39 4.85
N TYR A 201 -20.79 -3.66 5.01
CA TYR A 201 -21.69 -4.71 5.46
C TYR A 201 -21.40 -5.16 6.90
N THR A 202 -20.15 -5.08 7.33
CA THR A 202 -19.74 -5.42 8.70
C THR A 202 -18.41 -4.79 9.07
N ASN A 203 -18.26 -4.45 10.35
CA ASN A 203 -17.00 -4.02 10.95
C ASN A 203 -16.36 -5.11 11.83
N LYS A 204 -16.89 -6.34 11.82
CA LYS A 204 -16.33 -7.48 12.56
C LYS A 204 -15.47 -8.31 11.63
N ALA A 205 -14.20 -8.48 11.99
CA ALA A 205 -13.23 -9.18 11.16
C ALA A 205 -12.40 -10.19 11.98
N ILE A 206 -11.98 -11.26 11.31
CA ILE A 206 -10.98 -12.20 11.81
C ILE A 206 -9.85 -12.23 10.78
N PHE A 207 -8.65 -11.93 11.23
CA PHE A 207 -7.46 -11.96 10.40
C PHE A 207 -6.83 -13.36 10.47
N LEU A 208 -6.81 -14.08 9.37
CA LEU A 208 -6.13 -15.37 9.32
C LEU A 208 -4.63 -15.18 9.55
N GLU A 209 -4.00 -16.13 10.19
CA GLU A 209 -2.55 -16.19 10.30
C GLU A 209 -1.91 -16.94 9.12
N ASN A 210 -0.59 -16.94 9.09
CA ASN A 210 0.14 -17.62 8.02
C ASN A 210 -0.04 -19.15 8.15
N LEU A 211 -0.15 -19.82 7.00
CA LEU A 211 -0.35 -21.27 6.91
C LEU A 211 -1.70 -21.74 7.53
N GLU A 212 -2.77 -21.00 7.22
CA GLU A 212 -4.12 -21.35 7.65
C GLU A 212 -5.09 -21.58 6.51
N VAL A 213 -6.09 -22.43 6.76
CA VAL A 213 -7.24 -22.73 5.91
C VAL A 213 -8.50 -22.42 6.70
N ALA A 214 -9.37 -21.59 6.13
CA ALA A 214 -10.68 -21.29 6.70
C ALA A 214 -11.80 -21.90 5.87
N GLU A 215 -12.76 -22.51 6.50
CA GLU A 215 -14.09 -22.80 5.97
C GLU A 215 -15.04 -21.73 6.46
N VAL A 216 -15.74 -21.06 5.55
CA VAL A 216 -16.68 -19.98 5.88
C VAL A 216 -18.05 -20.33 5.34
N ARG A 217 -19.02 -20.40 6.24
CA ARG A 217 -20.43 -20.63 6.00
C ARG A 217 -21.22 -19.35 6.26
N ARG A 218 -22.47 -19.37 5.87
CA ARG A 218 -23.38 -18.24 6.13
C ARG A 218 -23.47 -17.85 7.61
N ASP A 219 -23.47 -18.84 8.49
CA ASP A 219 -23.74 -18.71 9.94
C ASP A 219 -22.53 -19.03 10.82
N GLY A 220 -21.37 -19.27 10.25
CA GLY A 220 -20.18 -19.61 11.01
C GLY A 220 -18.92 -19.77 10.17
N TYR A 221 -17.86 -20.11 10.85
CA TYR A 221 -16.56 -20.40 10.25
C TYR A 221 -15.84 -21.48 11.07
N THR A 222 -14.84 -22.09 10.45
CA THR A 222 -13.87 -22.96 11.13
C THR A 222 -12.50 -22.74 10.50
N ILE A 223 -11.45 -22.65 11.30
CA ILE A 223 -10.09 -22.39 10.83
C ILE A 223 -9.19 -23.56 11.24
N TRP A 224 -8.32 -23.98 10.33
CA TRP A 224 -7.30 -25.00 10.60
C TRP A 224 -5.93 -24.49 10.15
N ASN A 225 -4.88 -24.92 10.85
CA ASN A 225 -3.52 -24.78 10.33
C ASN A 225 -3.27 -25.81 9.21
N PHE A 226 -2.17 -25.68 8.47
CA PHE A 226 -1.83 -26.60 7.38
C PHE A 226 -1.56 -28.06 7.84
N LYS A 227 -1.47 -28.30 9.16
CA LYS A 227 -1.44 -29.66 9.72
C LYS A 227 -2.83 -30.25 9.88
N GLY A 228 -3.89 -29.46 9.73
CA GLY A 228 -5.28 -29.85 9.89
C GLY A 228 -5.79 -29.73 11.33
N GLU A 229 -5.03 -29.08 12.23
CA GLU A 229 -5.43 -28.79 13.60
C GLU A 229 -6.33 -27.54 13.62
N GLU A 230 -7.46 -27.61 14.32
CA GLU A 230 -8.37 -26.47 14.46
C GLU A 230 -7.74 -25.40 15.34
N VAL A 231 -7.85 -24.14 14.89
CA VAL A 231 -7.35 -22.95 15.59
C VAL A 231 -8.45 -21.92 15.76
N GLN A 232 -8.33 -21.08 16.77
CA GLN A 232 -9.32 -20.03 17.05
C GLN A 232 -8.63 -18.67 17.13
N HIS A 233 -9.31 -17.66 16.60
CA HIS A 233 -8.86 -16.28 16.63
C HIS A 233 -9.90 -15.37 17.27
N SER A 234 -9.42 -14.26 17.83
CA SER A 234 -10.30 -13.22 18.35
C SER A 234 -10.97 -12.44 17.21
N ILE A 235 -12.20 -12.03 17.43
CA ILE A 235 -12.92 -11.13 16.53
C ILE A 235 -12.45 -9.70 16.80
N SER A 236 -11.92 -9.05 15.79
CA SER A 236 -11.55 -7.63 15.82
C SER A 236 -12.71 -6.76 15.37
N THR A 237 -12.97 -5.66 16.07
CA THR A 237 -13.92 -4.63 15.64
C THR A 237 -13.15 -3.51 14.94
N LEU A 238 -13.49 -3.23 13.69
CA LEU A 238 -12.87 -2.16 12.90
C LEU A 238 -13.51 -0.82 13.28
N GLU A 239 -12.68 0.17 13.57
CA GLU A 239 -13.13 1.53 13.93
C GLU A 239 -13.50 2.39 12.71
N TRP A 240 -13.24 1.92 11.49
CA TRP A 240 -13.49 2.67 10.28
C TRP A 240 -14.96 2.64 9.86
N GLU A 241 -15.48 3.79 9.47
CA GLU A 241 -16.82 3.93 8.92
C GLU A 241 -16.82 3.80 7.40
N SER A 242 -17.88 3.24 6.83
CA SER A 242 -18.04 3.06 5.37
C SER A 242 -18.02 4.38 4.58
N MET A 243 -18.37 5.51 5.23
CA MET A 243 -18.37 6.84 4.62
C MET A 243 -16.98 7.32 4.21
N VAL A 244 -15.91 6.74 4.75
CA VAL A 244 -14.52 7.06 4.39
C VAL A 244 -14.20 6.70 2.94
N LEU A 245 -14.91 5.73 2.36
CA LEU A 245 -14.75 5.27 0.98
C LEU A 245 -15.41 6.16 -0.08
N SER A 246 -16.07 7.26 0.30
CA SER A 246 -16.66 8.20 -0.65
C SER A 246 -15.69 9.33 -1.00
N LYS A 247 -15.75 9.82 -2.24
CA LYS A 247 -14.97 10.98 -2.68
C LYS A 247 -15.49 12.30 -2.12
N ARG A 248 -16.67 12.29 -1.49
CA ARG A 248 -17.40 13.50 -1.08
C ARG A 248 -17.51 14.49 -2.25
N GLU A 249 -17.15 15.77 -2.04
CA GLU A 249 -17.13 16.82 -3.07
C GLU A 249 -15.95 16.78 -4.04
N PHE A 250 -14.96 15.91 -3.80
CA PHE A 250 -13.74 15.85 -4.60
C PHE A 250 -13.90 14.97 -5.85
N THR A 251 -13.27 15.37 -6.94
CA THR A 251 -13.25 14.61 -8.18
C THR A 251 -12.46 13.30 -8.05
N HIS A 252 -11.37 13.34 -7.28
CA HIS A 252 -10.45 12.23 -7.10
C HIS A 252 -10.18 11.95 -5.62
N PHE A 253 -9.91 10.68 -5.28
CA PHE A 253 -9.46 10.30 -3.95
C PHE A 253 -8.15 10.97 -3.58
N THR A 254 -7.20 11.03 -4.51
CA THR A 254 -5.90 11.67 -4.31
C THR A 254 -6.05 13.12 -3.81
N LEU A 255 -6.92 13.93 -4.44
CA LEU A 255 -7.15 15.30 -3.98
C LEU A 255 -7.82 15.35 -2.61
N LYS A 256 -8.84 14.51 -2.40
CA LYS A 256 -9.49 14.38 -1.09
C LYS A 256 -8.46 14.08 0.01
N GLU A 257 -7.60 13.10 -0.23
CA GLU A 257 -6.58 12.64 0.72
C GLU A 257 -5.49 13.70 0.96
N ILE A 258 -5.14 14.50 -0.05
CA ILE A 258 -4.30 15.69 0.14
C ILE A 258 -4.99 16.68 1.09
N HIS A 259 -6.28 16.94 0.92
CA HIS A 259 -7.03 17.86 1.79
C HIS A 259 -7.30 17.30 3.19
N GLU A 260 -7.44 15.99 3.35
CA GLU A 260 -7.61 15.34 4.66
C GLU A 260 -6.40 15.51 5.59
N GLN A 261 -5.23 15.93 5.07
CA GLN A 261 -4.05 16.20 5.89
C GLN A 261 -4.29 17.28 6.95
N ARG A 262 -5.25 18.18 6.74
CA ARG A 262 -5.72 19.16 7.74
C ARG A 262 -6.09 18.52 9.08
N GLU A 263 -6.71 17.34 9.01
CA GLU A 263 -7.17 16.59 10.18
C GLU A 263 -6.21 15.46 10.56
N THR A 264 -5.74 14.70 9.55
CA THR A 264 -5.01 13.45 9.78
C THR A 264 -3.64 13.66 10.40
N ILE A 265 -2.96 14.78 10.14
CA ILE A 265 -1.70 15.14 10.81
C ILE A 265 -1.94 15.27 12.31
N THR A 266 -2.97 16.01 12.72
CA THR A 266 -3.29 16.21 14.14
C THR A 266 -3.71 14.91 14.82
N LEU A 267 -4.47 14.06 14.13
CA LEU A 267 -4.86 12.74 14.65
C LEU A 267 -3.65 11.82 14.82
N ALA A 268 -2.70 11.85 13.88
CA ALA A 268 -1.50 11.03 13.94
C ALA A 268 -0.57 11.43 15.11
N PHE A 269 -0.55 12.68 15.52
CA PHE A 269 0.17 13.12 16.74
C PHE A 269 -0.43 12.56 18.03
N ARG A 270 -1.72 12.19 18.04
CA ARG A 270 -2.43 11.70 19.23
C ARG A 270 -2.18 10.21 19.45
N GLN A 271 -0.93 9.84 19.75
CA GLN A 271 -0.60 8.48 20.13
C GLN A 271 -1.04 8.18 21.57
N ASP A 272 -1.30 6.92 21.87
CA ASP A 272 -1.48 6.47 23.24
C ASP A 272 -0.17 6.66 24.01
N GLN A 273 -0.24 7.19 25.22
CA GLN A 273 0.97 7.58 25.97
C GLN A 273 1.74 6.35 26.46
N GLU A 274 1.04 5.28 26.86
CA GLU A 274 1.68 4.05 27.34
C GLU A 274 2.36 3.31 26.19
N ASP A 275 1.71 3.26 25.01
CA ASP A 275 2.29 2.68 23.81
C ASP A 275 3.51 3.47 23.35
N LEU A 276 3.40 4.80 23.35
CA LEU A 276 4.51 5.69 23.00
C LEU A 276 5.70 5.53 23.95
N ASP A 277 5.44 5.43 25.26
CA ASP A 277 6.48 5.24 26.26
C ASP A 277 7.20 3.91 26.08
N ARG A 278 6.47 2.82 25.89
CA ARG A 278 7.06 1.50 25.62
C ARG A 278 7.90 1.51 24.35
N PHE A 279 7.39 2.15 23.29
CA PHE A 279 8.10 2.27 22.02
C PHE A 279 9.40 3.05 22.16
N CYS A 280 9.37 4.17 22.86
CA CYS A 280 10.56 4.99 23.14
C CYS A 280 11.58 4.27 24.01
N LEU A 281 11.11 3.52 25.02
CA LEU A 281 11.99 2.73 25.89
C LEU A 281 12.75 1.66 25.10
N ALA A 282 12.08 0.99 24.17
CA ALA A 282 12.73 0.00 23.30
C ALA A 282 13.81 0.65 22.41
N LEU A 283 13.52 1.82 21.84
CA LEU A 283 14.51 2.57 21.04
C LEU A 283 15.73 3.01 21.86
N GLN A 284 15.52 3.47 23.09
CA GLN A 284 16.62 3.87 23.99
C GLN A 284 17.50 2.70 24.45
N GLY A 285 16.92 1.49 24.51
CA GLY A 285 17.63 0.27 24.90
C GLY A 285 18.52 -0.31 23.81
N ALA A 286 18.37 0.14 22.56
CA ALA A 286 19.12 -0.39 21.43
C ALA A 286 20.46 0.35 21.24
N GLU A 287 21.52 -0.41 20.95
CA GLU A 287 22.83 0.14 20.58
C GLU A 287 22.86 0.59 19.11
N ARG A 288 22.07 -0.06 18.26
CA ARG A 288 21.97 0.21 16.82
C ARG A 288 20.54 0.09 16.35
N ILE A 289 20.07 1.08 15.63
CA ILE A 289 18.72 1.10 15.09
C ILE A 289 18.79 1.18 13.56
N TYR A 290 18.16 0.20 12.89
CA TYR A 290 17.93 0.24 11.46
C TYR A 290 16.47 0.63 11.21
N ILE A 291 16.26 1.66 10.35
CA ILE A 291 14.93 2.07 9.88
C ILE A 291 14.76 1.54 8.47
N ILE A 292 13.70 0.76 8.23
CA ILE A 292 13.40 0.25 6.89
C ILE A 292 12.06 0.75 6.38
N GLY A 293 11.99 0.92 5.07
CA GLY A 293 10.77 1.28 4.35
C GLY A 293 10.98 1.11 2.85
N ALA A 294 9.91 1.27 2.09
CA ALA A 294 9.93 1.28 0.62
C ALA A 294 9.24 2.55 0.10
N GLY A 295 9.77 3.16 -0.97
CA GLY A 295 9.21 4.36 -1.60
C GLY A 295 8.99 5.50 -0.60
N THR A 296 7.76 6.02 -0.54
CA THR A 296 7.36 7.10 0.37
C THR A 296 7.69 6.81 1.83
N SER A 297 7.50 5.57 2.30
CA SER A 297 7.84 5.19 3.69
C SER A 297 9.35 5.18 3.93
N TYR A 298 10.18 4.91 2.93
CA TYR A 298 11.62 5.09 3.03
C TYR A 298 12.00 6.55 3.15
N HIS A 299 11.33 7.46 2.40
CA HIS A 299 11.56 8.90 2.54
C HIS A 299 11.17 9.41 3.93
N ALA A 300 10.08 8.89 4.51
CA ALA A 300 9.75 9.16 5.93
C ALA A 300 10.85 8.63 6.87
N GLY A 301 11.42 7.46 6.58
CA GLY A 301 12.57 6.91 7.29
C GLY A 301 13.82 7.79 7.22
N LEU A 302 14.06 8.46 6.09
CA LEU A 302 15.16 9.43 5.95
C LEU A 302 14.92 10.70 6.79
N VAL A 303 13.68 11.19 6.86
CA VAL A 303 13.32 12.28 7.80
C VAL A 303 13.52 11.81 9.23
N ALA A 304 13.06 10.60 9.58
CA ALA A 304 13.27 10.00 10.89
C ALA A 304 14.75 9.92 11.24
N LYS A 305 15.60 9.43 10.33
CA LYS A 305 17.06 9.40 10.50
C LYS A 305 17.60 10.76 10.88
N HIS A 306 17.19 11.82 10.16
CA HIS A 306 17.63 13.17 10.44
C HIS A 306 17.23 13.62 11.85
N LEU A 307 15.99 13.37 12.26
CA LEU A 307 15.45 13.75 13.55
C LEU A 307 16.08 12.96 14.71
N PHE A 308 16.20 11.64 14.58
CA PHE A 308 16.83 10.79 15.59
C PHE A 308 18.29 11.18 15.82
N LEU A 309 19.08 11.39 14.76
CA LEU A 309 20.48 11.80 14.89
C LEU A 309 20.64 13.19 15.50
N ASN A 310 19.85 14.17 15.04
CA ASN A 310 20.08 15.56 15.39
C ASN A 310 19.32 16.03 16.64
N VAL A 311 18.17 15.44 16.95
CA VAL A 311 17.29 15.83 18.06
C VAL A 311 17.36 14.81 19.20
N ALA A 312 17.01 13.55 18.95
CA ALA A 312 17.00 12.50 19.96
C ALA A 312 18.40 11.96 20.30
N LYS A 313 19.43 12.26 19.47
CA LYS A 313 20.82 11.79 19.65
C LYS A 313 20.97 10.27 19.66
N LEU A 314 20.12 9.58 18.92
CA LEU A 314 20.19 8.13 18.73
C LEU A 314 20.90 7.78 17.43
N PRO A 315 21.84 6.83 17.43
CA PRO A 315 22.50 6.35 16.23
C PRO A 315 21.54 5.48 15.42
N VAL A 316 21.14 5.96 14.25
CA VAL A 316 20.22 5.25 13.38
C VAL A 316 20.69 5.26 11.92
N GLU A 317 20.34 4.23 11.16
CA GLU A 317 20.55 4.17 9.72
C GLU A 317 19.23 3.84 9.02
N ALA A 318 18.92 4.54 7.92
CA ALA A 318 17.74 4.29 7.10
C ALA A 318 18.15 3.51 5.84
N ILE A 319 17.50 2.37 5.60
CA ILE A 319 17.86 1.40 4.56
C ILE A 319 16.61 1.10 3.74
N LEU A 320 16.75 1.00 2.42
CA LEU A 320 15.70 0.44 1.56
C LEU A 320 15.41 -1.00 1.97
N ALA A 321 14.13 -1.32 2.16
CA ALA A 321 13.74 -2.65 2.62
C ALA A 321 14.22 -3.78 1.68
N SER A 322 14.28 -3.53 0.37
CA SER A 322 14.82 -4.45 -0.64
C SER A 322 16.31 -4.77 -0.46
N GLU A 323 17.09 -3.84 0.13
CA GLU A 323 18.54 -3.97 0.30
C GLU A 323 18.94 -4.44 1.72
N PHE A 324 17.96 -4.67 2.58
CA PHE A 324 18.23 -4.97 4.00
C PHE A 324 18.93 -6.31 4.21
N GLU A 325 18.80 -7.27 3.31
CA GLU A 325 19.44 -8.58 3.42
C GLU A 325 20.98 -8.49 3.52
N GLU A 326 21.58 -7.48 2.87
CA GLU A 326 23.02 -7.21 2.93
C GLU A 326 23.49 -6.86 4.36
N TYR A 327 22.59 -6.38 5.22
CA TYR A 327 22.87 -6.03 6.61
C TYR A 327 22.70 -7.21 7.58
N ALA A 328 22.23 -8.38 7.11
CA ALA A 328 21.90 -9.52 7.97
C ALA A 328 23.09 -9.98 8.84
N THR A 329 24.32 -9.85 8.34
CA THR A 329 25.54 -10.24 9.08
C THR A 329 25.90 -9.28 10.22
N LEU A 330 25.34 -8.06 10.22
CA LEU A 330 25.57 -7.03 11.24
C LEU A 330 24.52 -7.05 12.36
N LEU A 331 23.51 -7.92 12.24
CA LEU A 331 22.42 -8.02 13.21
C LEU A 331 22.87 -8.82 14.43
N ASP A 332 22.76 -8.21 15.59
CA ASP A 332 23.15 -8.73 16.91
C ASP A 332 22.11 -8.37 17.99
N GLU A 333 22.34 -8.79 19.23
CA GLU A 333 21.45 -8.56 20.38
C GLU A 333 21.26 -7.06 20.73
N GLY A 334 22.20 -6.19 20.34
CA GLY A 334 22.10 -4.73 20.53
C GLY A 334 21.33 -4.04 19.40
N THR A 335 20.90 -4.75 18.38
CA THR A 335 20.23 -4.19 17.21
C THR A 335 18.71 -4.15 17.39
N LEU A 336 18.07 -3.09 16.88
CA LEU A 336 16.62 -2.95 16.78
C LEU A 336 16.24 -2.57 15.34
N LEU A 337 15.18 -3.17 14.81
CA LEU A 337 14.59 -2.85 13.51
C LEU A 337 13.32 -2.00 13.69
N LEU A 338 13.29 -0.80 13.11
CA LEU A 338 12.11 0.04 12.99
C LEU A 338 11.58 -0.02 11.55
N ALA A 339 10.43 -0.65 11.34
CA ALA A 339 9.81 -0.81 10.04
C ALA A 339 8.68 0.21 9.83
N ILE A 340 8.73 0.97 8.73
CA ILE A 340 7.71 1.95 8.37
C ILE A 340 6.99 1.47 7.10
N SER A 341 5.66 1.36 7.17
CA SER A 341 4.84 0.94 6.02
C SER A 341 3.42 1.47 6.13
N GLN A 342 2.84 1.94 5.03
CA GLN A 342 1.43 2.31 5.00
C GLN A 342 0.53 1.08 5.14
N SER A 343 0.74 0.08 4.29
CA SER A 343 -0.10 -1.13 4.24
C SER A 343 0.27 -2.19 5.28
N GLY A 344 1.53 -2.21 5.71
CA GLY A 344 2.07 -3.31 6.52
C GLY A 344 2.12 -4.67 5.81
N GLU A 345 1.95 -4.68 4.46
CA GLU A 345 1.91 -5.89 3.62
C GLU A 345 2.97 -5.86 2.50
N THR A 346 3.89 -4.90 2.53
CA THR A 346 4.95 -4.78 1.51
C THR A 346 5.92 -5.95 1.62
N ALA A 347 6.08 -6.69 0.51
CA ALA A 347 6.86 -7.94 0.50
C ALA A 347 8.32 -7.76 0.98
N ASP A 348 9.01 -6.73 0.48
CA ASP A 348 10.39 -6.46 0.88
C ASP A 348 10.50 -6.09 2.36
N VAL A 349 9.54 -5.31 2.90
CA VAL A 349 9.50 -4.98 4.33
C VAL A 349 9.31 -6.24 5.19
N LEU A 350 8.35 -7.10 4.82
CA LEU A 350 8.10 -8.36 5.54
C LEU A 350 9.29 -9.32 5.42
N SER A 351 9.96 -9.35 4.28
CA SER A 351 11.19 -10.12 4.09
C SER A 351 12.30 -9.64 5.04
N ALA A 352 12.53 -8.33 5.11
CA ALA A 352 13.51 -7.75 6.02
C ALA A 352 13.19 -8.04 7.49
N VAL A 353 11.92 -7.96 7.88
CA VAL A 353 11.44 -8.34 9.22
C VAL A 353 11.72 -9.82 9.50
N SER A 354 11.45 -10.71 8.53
CA SER A 354 11.77 -12.15 8.68
C SER A 354 13.26 -12.39 8.86
N VAL A 355 14.12 -11.65 8.17
CA VAL A 355 15.60 -11.73 8.34
C VAL A 355 15.98 -11.29 9.76
N ALA A 356 15.46 -10.17 10.25
CA ALA A 356 15.72 -9.66 11.60
C ALA A 356 15.28 -10.65 12.69
N LYS A 357 14.04 -11.15 12.60
CA LYS A 357 13.49 -12.12 13.57
C LYS A 357 14.26 -13.44 13.64
N LYS A 358 14.73 -13.94 12.49
CA LYS A 358 15.60 -15.14 12.47
C LYS A 358 16.92 -14.95 13.22
N ARG A 359 17.34 -13.71 13.43
CA ARG A 359 18.53 -13.31 14.19
C ARG A 359 18.22 -12.89 15.63
N GLY A 360 16.95 -12.97 16.05
CA GLY A 360 16.51 -12.55 17.38
C GLY A 360 16.46 -11.03 17.59
N VAL A 361 16.47 -10.26 16.49
CA VAL A 361 16.39 -8.79 16.54
C VAL A 361 14.94 -8.35 16.77
N PRO A 362 14.66 -7.53 17.80
CA PRO A 362 13.33 -6.99 18.05
C PRO A 362 12.89 -6.05 16.92
N VAL A 363 11.60 -6.10 16.60
CA VAL A 363 10.98 -5.30 15.53
C VAL A 363 9.93 -4.37 16.11
N LEU A 364 10.09 -3.08 15.85
CA LEU A 364 9.05 -2.07 16.05
C LEU A 364 8.48 -1.64 14.70
N SER A 365 7.23 -1.21 14.67
CA SER A 365 6.62 -0.74 13.41
C SER A 365 5.78 0.52 13.55
N ILE A 366 5.70 1.27 12.45
CA ILE A 366 4.78 2.39 12.24
C ILE A 366 3.94 2.04 11.01
N VAL A 367 2.64 1.81 11.19
CA VAL A 367 1.74 1.36 10.12
C VAL A 367 0.38 2.06 10.14
N ASN A 368 -0.32 2.07 9.01
CA ASN A 368 -1.70 2.58 8.95
C ASN A 368 -2.75 1.50 9.15
N MET A 369 -2.51 0.31 8.54
CA MET A 369 -3.50 -0.78 8.54
C MET A 369 -3.45 -1.57 9.84
N LEU A 370 -4.57 -1.54 10.57
CA LEU A 370 -4.76 -2.34 11.77
C LEU A 370 -4.63 -3.83 11.44
N SER A 371 -3.97 -4.58 12.34
CA SER A 371 -3.79 -6.03 12.19
C SER A 371 -3.12 -6.49 10.88
N SER A 372 -2.34 -5.60 10.23
CA SER A 372 -1.50 -5.99 9.10
C SER A 372 -0.45 -7.02 9.49
N SER A 373 0.13 -7.71 8.50
CA SER A 373 1.19 -8.69 8.74
C SER A 373 2.36 -8.08 9.51
N LEU A 374 2.80 -6.87 9.13
CA LEU A 374 3.86 -6.15 9.83
C LEU A 374 3.50 -5.86 11.29
N ALA A 375 2.27 -5.40 11.56
CA ALA A 375 1.84 -5.12 12.93
C ALA A 375 1.84 -6.38 13.82
N ARG A 376 1.43 -7.53 13.27
CA ARG A 376 1.45 -8.82 14.01
C ARG A 376 2.84 -9.38 14.21
N GLU A 377 3.75 -9.10 13.28
CA GLU A 377 5.15 -9.54 13.36
C GLU A 377 6.02 -8.64 14.23
N SER A 378 5.52 -7.46 14.61
CA SER A 378 6.22 -6.48 15.44
C SER A 378 5.91 -6.67 16.92
N GLU A 379 6.89 -6.43 17.77
CA GLU A 379 6.72 -6.46 19.22
C GLU A 379 5.88 -5.30 19.71
N GLN A 380 5.97 -4.15 19.02
CA GLN A 380 5.14 -2.97 19.26
C GLN A 380 4.88 -2.24 17.95
N THR A 381 3.69 -1.64 17.86
CA THR A 381 3.23 -0.91 16.68
C THR A 381 2.60 0.42 17.08
N LEU A 382 3.03 1.50 16.42
CA LEU A 382 2.32 2.77 16.45
C LEU A 382 1.50 2.93 15.17
N TYR A 383 0.24 3.36 15.30
CA TYR A 383 -0.68 3.48 14.17
C TYR A 383 -0.81 4.93 13.71
N LEU A 384 -0.92 5.13 12.39
CA LEU A 384 -1.00 6.46 11.77
C LEU A 384 -2.32 7.18 12.06
N LYS A 385 -3.39 6.46 12.37
CA LYS A 385 -4.73 7.01 12.69
C LYS A 385 -5.30 7.96 11.62
N CYS A 386 -4.85 7.83 10.36
CA CYS A 386 -5.27 8.70 9.28
C CYS A 386 -6.37 8.12 8.38
N GLY A 387 -6.97 7.00 8.79
CA GLY A 387 -7.96 6.28 8.00
C GLY A 387 -7.38 5.62 6.74
N PRO A 388 -8.21 4.94 5.95
CA PRO A 388 -7.76 4.33 4.70
C PRO A 388 -7.35 5.38 3.67
N GLU A 389 -6.36 5.03 2.85
CA GLU A 389 -5.88 5.83 1.71
C GLU A 389 -6.06 5.01 0.44
N VAL A 390 -6.91 5.49 -0.47
CA VAL A 390 -7.37 4.79 -1.68
C VAL A 390 -6.53 5.17 -2.91
N GLY A 391 -6.14 6.45 -3.03
CA GLY A 391 -5.23 6.90 -4.08
C GLY A 391 -3.95 6.09 -4.07
N VAL A 392 -3.50 5.60 -5.23
CA VAL A 392 -2.31 4.71 -5.31
C VAL A 392 -1.07 5.42 -4.79
N ALA A 393 -0.84 6.67 -5.19
CA ALA A 393 0.25 7.47 -4.65
C ALA A 393 -0.04 7.86 -3.18
N ALA A 394 0.89 7.61 -2.29
CA ALA A 394 0.76 7.98 -0.88
C ALA A 394 0.85 9.50 -0.69
N THR A 395 -0.07 10.06 0.10
CA THR A 395 -0.16 11.50 0.40
C THR A 395 -0.33 11.73 1.89
N LYS A 396 -1.54 11.56 2.45
CA LYS A 396 -1.82 11.77 3.86
C LYS A 396 -1.10 10.78 4.77
N THR A 397 -0.84 9.58 4.30
CA THR A 397 -0.09 8.59 5.09
C THR A 397 1.36 8.99 5.29
N PHE A 398 1.98 9.70 4.33
CA PHE A 398 3.33 10.23 4.49
C PHE A 398 3.40 11.26 5.64
N THR A 399 2.54 12.28 5.62
CA THR A 399 2.52 13.29 6.68
C THR A 399 2.09 12.73 8.02
N ALA A 400 1.22 11.70 8.04
CA ALA A 400 0.89 10.96 9.24
C ALA A 400 2.09 10.15 9.78
N GLN A 401 2.91 9.52 8.90
CA GLN A 401 4.17 8.89 9.29
C GLN A 401 5.11 9.90 9.95
N LEU A 402 5.27 11.08 9.34
CA LEU A 402 6.07 12.14 9.94
C LEU A 402 5.54 12.57 11.31
N ALA A 403 4.23 12.77 11.46
CA ALA A 403 3.62 13.16 12.72
C ALA A 403 3.87 12.14 13.84
N VAL A 404 3.76 10.83 13.55
CA VAL A 404 4.10 9.77 14.51
C VAL A 404 5.60 9.80 14.86
N ILE A 405 6.47 9.96 13.85
CA ILE A 405 7.93 10.08 14.07
C ILE A 405 8.24 11.29 14.96
N TYR A 406 7.63 12.46 14.72
CA TYR A 406 7.79 13.63 15.57
C TYR A 406 7.29 13.38 17.01
N SER A 407 6.20 12.63 17.20
CA SER A 407 5.72 12.24 18.54
C SER A 407 6.76 11.41 19.28
N VAL A 408 7.38 10.43 18.60
CA VAL A 408 8.46 9.60 19.16
C VAL A 408 9.68 10.46 19.50
N VAL A 409 10.11 11.33 18.59
CA VAL A 409 11.27 12.20 18.80
C VAL A 409 11.02 13.20 19.94
N SER A 410 9.82 13.79 20.00
CA SER A 410 9.39 14.67 21.10
C SER A 410 9.50 13.95 22.44
N ARG A 411 9.02 12.72 22.53
CA ARG A 411 9.07 11.90 23.75
C ARG A 411 10.50 11.55 24.17
N LEU A 412 11.36 11.29 23.20
CA LEU A 412 12.78 10.94 23.44
C LEU A 412 13.65 12.14 23.84
N SER A 413 13.30 13.35 23.41
CA SER A 413 14.19 14.53 23.51
C SER A 413 13.62 15.72 24.27
N ASN A 414 12.41 15.64 24.81
CA ASN A 414 11.64 16.76 25.37
C ASN A 414 11.39 17.90 24.36
N LEU A 415 11.38 17.62 23.05
CA LEU A 415 10.98 18.58 22.02
C LEU A 415 9.51 18.96 22.25
N SER A 416 9.23 20.25 22.40
CA SER A 416 7.86 20.75 22.51
C SER A 416 7.20 20.76 21.13
N ILE A 417 5.97 20.26 21.05
CA ILE A 417 5.14 20.28 19.84
C ILE A 417 3.92 21.17 20.09
N ASP A 418 3.83 22.26 19.35
CA ASP A 418 2.63 23.10 19.33
C ASP A 418 1.70 22.61 18.20
N LEU A 419 0.77 21.70 18.54
CA LEU A 419 -0.19 21.14 17.60
C LEU A 419 -1.10 22.19 16.98
N LYS A 420 -1.39 23.29 17.70
CA LYS A 420 -2.22 24.37 17.19
C LYS A 420 -1.48 25.12 16.08
N GLN A 421 -0.23 25.48 16.30
CA GLN A 421 0.60 26.14 15.30
C GLN A 421 0.78 25.27 14.05
N ILE A 422 1.01 23.96 14.22
CA ILE A 422 1.12 23.02 13.10
C ILE A 422 -0.20 22.96 12.32
N ALA A 423 -1.35 22.84 12.99
CA ALA A 423 -2.65 22.78 12.33
C ALA A 423 -2.96 24.08 11.57
N GLU A 424 -2.66 25.24 12.14
CA GLU A 424 -2.81 26.55 11.48
C GLU A 424 -1.91 26.66 10.24
N ALA A 425 -0.66 26.22 10.33
CA ALA A 425 0.26 26.21 9.18
C ALA A 425 -0.17 25.23 8.08
N VAL A 426 -0.65 24.05 8.46
CA VAL A 426 -1.20 23.09 7.50
C VAL A 426 -2.44 23.67 6.79
N GLU A 427 -3.32 24.39 7.50
CA GLU A 427 -4.45 25.08 6.85
C GLU A 427 -3.98 26.20 5.92
N GLU A 428 -3.02 27.01 6.33
CA GLU A 428 -2.48 28.13 5.53
C GLU A 428 -1.83 27.63 4.22
N VAL A 429 -1.11 26.50 4.25
CA VAL A 429 -0.40 25.99 3.07
C VAL A 429 -1.34 25.63 1.91
N PHE A 430 -2.60 25.31 2.18
CA PHE A 430 -3.59 25.08 1.13
C PHE A 430 -3.92 26.34 0.31
N GLY A 431 -3.59 27.52 0.80
CA GLY A 431 -3.71 28.78 0.07
C GLY A 431 -2.91 28.84 -1.23
N VAL A 432 -1.87 28.00 -1.39
CA VAL A 432 -1.06 27.94 -2.62
C VAL A 432 -1.65 27.01 -3.71
N GLU A 433 -2.76 26.33 -3.47
CA GLU A 433 -3.32 25.32 -4.39
C GLU A 433 -3.52 25.84 -5.82
N ARG A 434 -4.08 27.04 -5.98
CA ARG A 434 -4.26 27.67 -7.29
C ARG A 434 -2.93 27.94 -7.98
N GLN A 435 -1.91 28.32 -7.22
CA GLN A 435 -0.56 28.52 -7.74
C GLN A 435 0.06 27.21 -8.21
N MET A 436 -0.17 26.11 -7.47
CA MET A 436 0.29 24.78 -7.89
C MET A 436 -0.39 24.33 -9.20
N ALA A 437 -1.69 24.57 -9.36
CA ALA A 437 -2.40 24.30 -10.61
C ALA A 437 -1.84 25.13 -11.78
N TYR A 438 -1.57 26.42 -11.57
CA TYR A 438 -0.95 27.28 -12.57
C TYR A 438 0.45 26.79 -12.96
N LEU A 439 1.30 26.43 -12.00
CA LEU A 439 2.64 25.91 -12.27
C LEU A 439 2.60 24.57 -13.02
N ALA A 440 1.64 23.69 -12.66
CA ALA A 440 1.43 22.44 -13.36
C ALA A 440 1.09 22.66 -14.85
N GLN A 441 0.23 23.64 -15.14
CA GLN A 441 -0.09 24.04 -16.51
C GLN A 441 1.13 24.63 -17.22
N ALA A 442 1.83 25.58 -16.59
CA ALA A 442 3.00 26.26 -17.16
C ALA A 442 4.17 25.29 -17.48
N LEU A 443 4.26 24.19 -16.74
CA LEU A 443 5.31 23.17 -16.90
C LEU A 443 4.79 21.87 -17.54
N SER A 444 3.58 21.85 -18.08
CA SER A 444 2.91 20.65 -18.62
C SER A 444 3.67 19.96 -19.75
N THR A 445 4.48 20.69 -20.50
CA THR A 445 5.30 20.17 -21.61
C THR A 445 6.71 19.71 -21.19
N SER A 446 7.11 19.99 -19.94
CA SER A 446 8.44 19.61 -19.44
C SER A 446 8.57 18.09 -19.35
N LYS A 447 9.64 17.53 -19.87
CA LYS A 447 9.92 16.09 -19.81
C LYS A 447 10.68 15.71 -18.54
N ASP A 448 11.52 16.62 -18.07
CA ASP A 448 12.38 16.45 -16.91
C ASP A 448 12.04 17.53 -15.87
N CYS A 449 12.20 17.21 -14.60
CA CYS A 449 12.04 18.13 -13.48
C CYS A 449 12.96 17.70 -12.33
N TYR A 450 13.70 18.64 -11.77
CA TYR A 450 14.60 18.36 -10.64
C TYR A 450 14.05 18.96 -9.35
N PHE A 451 14.26 18.23 -8.25
CA PHE A 451 13.91 18.66 -6.91
C PHE A 451 15.17 18.67 -6.06
N ILE A 452 15.47 19.80 -5.44
CA ILE A 452 16.67 19.94 -4.62
C ILE A 452 16.31 20.35 -3.20
N GLY A 453 17.05 19.82 -2.22
CA GLY A 453 16.94 20.19 -0.80
C GLY A 453 18.21 19.81 -0.05
N ARG A 454 18.38 20.35 1.16
CA ARG A 454 19.50 20.02 2.05
C ARG A 454 19.00 19.61 3.42
N GLY A 455 19.77 18.77 4.13
CA GLY A 455 19.43 18.31 5.46
C GLY A 455 18.10 17.55 5.45
N VAL A 456 17.15 17.94 6.30
CA VAL A 456 15.82 17.35 6.39
C VAL A 456 14.95 17.62 5.16
N ASN A 457 15.29 18.65 4.35
CA ASN A 457 14.56 19.02 3.13
C ASN A 457 14.94 18.11 1.93
N TYR A 458 16.06 17.38 2.00
CA TYR A 458 16.45 16.42 0.95
C TYR A 458 15.45 15.26 0.81
N PRO A 459 15.04 14.57 1.89
CA PRO A 459 13.96 13.58 1.79
C PRO A 459 12.65 14.13 1.20
N ILE A 460 12.32 15.41 1.43
CA ILE A 460 11.13 16.05 0.85
C ILE A 460 11.32 16.28 -0.66
N ALA A 461 12.53 16.60 -1.10
CA ALA A 461 12.86 16.67 -2.53
C ALA A 461 12.69 15.30 -3.22
N LEU A 462 13.13 14.22 -2.57
CA LEU A 462 12.91 12.84 -3.05
C LEU A 462 11.42 12.51 -3.17
N GLU A 463 10.63 12.88 -2.14
CA GLU A 463 9.20 12.61 -2.10
C GLU A 463 8.44 13.41 -3.17
N GLY A 464 8.74 14.70 -3.36
CA GLY A 464 8.17 15.52 -4.43
C GLY A 464 8.46 14.96 -5.82
N ALA A 465 9.69 14.54 -6.07
CA ALA A 465 10.08 13.89 -7.32
C ALA A 465 9.34 12.56 -7.52
N LEU A 466 9.19 11.77 -6.47
CA LEU A 466 8.44 10.51 -6.51
C LEU A 466 6.97 10.77 -6.90
N LYS A 467 6.29 11.71 -6.26
CA LYS A 467 4.89 12.05 -6.57
C LYS A 467 4.72 12.50 -8.02
N LEU A 468 5.64 13.31 -8.55
CA LEU A 468 5.57 13.76 -9.94
C LEU A 468 5.79 12.60 -10.94
N LYS A 469 6.71 11.67 -10.63
CA LYS A 469 6.90 10.44 -11.42
C LYS A 469 5.64 9.57 -11.43
N GLU A 470 5.08 9.32 -10.26
CA GLU A 470 3.95 8.41 -10.09
C GLU A 470 2.68 8.93 -10.77
N LEU A 471 2.36 10.21 -10.59
CA LEU A 471 1.08 10.77 -11.01
C LEU A 471 1.11 11.35 -12.43
N ALA A 472 2.18 12.05 -12.79
CA ALA A 472 2.26 12.80 -14.06
C ALA A 472 3.18 12.15 -15.11
N TYR A 473 3.87 11.07 -14.77
CA TYR A 473 4.82 10.35 -15.64
C TYR A 473 5.93 11.24 -16.21
N VAL A 474 6.35 12.23 -15.42
CA VAL A 474 7.49 13.09 -15.71
C VAL A 474 8.75 12.41 -15.17
N HIS A 475 9.83 12.43 -15.95
CA HIS A 475 11.13 12.05 -15.41
C HIS A 475 11.56 13.09 -14.37
N ALA A 476 11.40 12.75 -13.10
CA ALA A 476 11.70 13.64 -11.99
C ALA A 476 12.77 13.04 -11.09
N GLU A 477 13.77 13.85 -10.73
CA GLU A 477 14.85 13.43 -9.85
C GLU A 477 14.93 14.35 -8.62
N GLY A 478 14.91 13.72 -7.43
CA GLY A 478 15.19 14.41 -6.16
C GLY A 478 16.64 14.17 -5.77
N LEU A 479 17.34 15.24 -5.38
CA LEU A 479 18.74 15.12 -4.99
C LEU A 479 19.13 16.08 -3.85
N ALA A 480 20.18 15.71 -3.13
CA ALA A 480 20.81 16.62 -2.19
C ALA A 480 21.42 17.80 -2.98
N ALA A 481 21.00 19.04 -2.66
CA ALA A 481 21.40 20.20 -3.43
C ALA A 481 22.94 20.37 -3.56
N GLY A 482 23.71 19.91 -2.56
CA GLY A 482 25.16 19.91 -2.60
C GLY A 482 25.76 18.99 -3.68
N GLU A 483 25.06 17.88 -4.02
CA GLU A 483 25.49 16.91 -5.02
C GLU A 483 25.23 17.38 -6.47
N LEU A 484 24.48 18.48 -6.66
CA LEU A 484 24.17 19.02 -7.99
C LEU A 484 25.44 19.19 -8.86
N LYS A 485 26.52 19.69 -8.26
CA LYS A 485 27.80 19.96 -8.95
C LYS A 485 28.57 18.70 -9.37
N HIS A 486 28.24 17.56 -8.79
CA HIS A 486 28.96 16.30 -9.01
C HIS A 486 28.36 15.43 -10.13
N GLY A 487 27.48 16.01 -10.95
CA GLY A 487 26.91 15.32 -12.12
C GLY A 487 25.69 16.03 -12.70
N THR A 488 24.60 16.11 -11.92
CA THR A 488 23.28 16.55 -12.39
C THR A 488 23.26 17.97 -12.98
N LEU A 489 24.19 18.86 -12.58
CA LEU A 489 24.31 20.20 -13.12
C LEU A 489 24.56 20.21 -14.66
N ALA A 490 25.13 19.13 -15.21
CA ALA A 490 25.29 18.95 -16.65
C ALA A 490 23.97 18.84 -17.42
N LEU A 491 22.88 18.48 -16.74
CA LEU A 491 21.55 18.33 -17.32
C LEU A 491 20.72 19.64 -17.25
N ILE A 492 21.23 20.65 -16.52
CA ILE A 492 20.55 21.94 -16.41
C ILE A 492 20.86 22.79 -17.65
N SER A 493 19.81 23.14 -18.38
CA SER A 493 19.83 24.00 -19.55
C SER A 493 18.65 24.97 -19.49
N GLU A 494 18.55 25.85 -20.52
CA GLU A 494 17.53 26.89 -20.61
C GLU A 494 16.11 26.33 -20.38
N GLY A 495 15.42 26.87 -19.40
CA GLY A 495 14.02 26.55 -19.08
C GLY A 495 13.78 25.23 -18.34
N VAL A 496 14.80 24.42 -18.05
CA VAL A 496 14.64 23.19 -17.25
C VAL A 496 14.11 23.54 -15.86
N PRO A 497 12.96 22.98 -15.44
CA PRO A 497 12.38 23.28 -14.13
C PRO A 497 13.14 22.60 -12.99
N VAL A 498 13.44 23.41 -11.97
CA VAL A 498 14.03 22.94 -10.71
C VAL A 498 13.21 23.46 -9.54
N ILE A 499 12.66 22.58 -8.73
CA ILE A 499 11.95 22.92 -7.49
C ILE A 499 12.97 22.89 -6.34
N ALA A 500 13.23 24.05 -5.76
CA ALA A 500 14.13 24.20 -4.62
C ALA A 500 13.34 24.26 -3.32
N ILE A 501 13.44 23.22 -2.49
CA ILE A 501 12.87 23.19 -1.14
C ILE A 501 13.86 23.91 -0.22
N ASN A 502 13.55 25.17 0.11
CA ASN A 502 14.48 26.08 0.73
C ASN A 502 13.84 26.99 1.79
N PRO A 503 13.31 26.41 2.89
CA PRO A 503 12.79 27.19 4.01
C PRO A 503 13.93 27.94 4.74
N SER A 504 13.58 28.92 5.57
CA SER A 504 14.53 29.74 6.34
C SER A 504 15.17 28.98 7.53
N ASP A 505 15.65 27.75 7.25
CA ASP A 505 16.40 26.94 8.21
C ASP A 505 17.93 27.14 8.08
N LYS A 506 18.70 26.30 8.78
CA LYS A 506 20.16 26.35 8.76
C LYS A 506 20.78 26.08 7.36
N THR A 507 20.02 25.53 6.42
CA THR A 507 20.50 25.16 5.08
C THR A 507 20.15 26.20 4.01
N TYR A 508 19.42 27.26 4.38
CA TYR A 508 18.87 28.25 3.46
C TYR A 508 19.92 28.86 2.51
N HIS A 509 21.01 29.41 3.06
CA HIS A 509 22.04 30.08 2.26
C HIS A 509 22.83 29.11 1.36
N ASP A 510 23.08 27.91 1.85
CA ASP A 510 23.77 26.88 1.05
C ASP A 510 22.92 26.42 -0.12
N THR A 511 21.62 26.26 0.08
CA THR A 511 20.66 25.92 -0.99
C THR A 511 20.54 27.07 -1.99
N LEU A 512 20.50 28.34 -1.54
CA LEU A 512 20.53 29.50 -2.45
C LEU A 512 21.78 29.54 -3.32
N SER A 513 22.94 29.15 -2.79
CA SER A 513 24.15 29.06 -3.60
C SER A 513 24.02 28.06 -4.74
N ASN A 514 23.35 26.92 -4.49
CA ASN A 514 23.05 25.94 -5.56
C ASN A 514 21.98 26.46 -6.53
N VAL A 515 20.99 27.22 -6.04
CA VAL A 515 20.00 27.90 -6.91
C VAL A 515 20.70 28.88 -7.86
N ALA A 516 21.66 29.66 -7.39
CA ALA A 516 22.43 30.57 -8.23
C ALA A 516 23.20 29.84 -9.34
N GLU A 517 23.73 28.65 -9.07
CA GLU A 517 24.41 27.81 -10.07
C GLU A 517 23.45 27.31 -11.16
N ILE A 518 22.20 26.97 -10.79
CA ILE A 518 21.13 26.59 -11.72
C ILE A 518 20.75 27.78 -12.58
N LYS A 519 20.54 28.95 -11.97
CA LYS A 519 20.19 30.20 -12.67
C LYS A 519 21.24 30.59 -13.67
N ALA A 520 22.55 30.46 -13.35
CA ALA A 520 23.65 30.76 -14.25
C ALA A 520 23.66 29.90 -15.52
N ARG A 521 22.87 28.80 -15.58
CA ARG A 521 22.73 27.88 -16.71
C ARG A 521 21.36 27.96 -17.39
N GLY A 522 20.57 28.95 -17.04
CA GLY A 522 19.25 29.17 -17.63
C GLY A 522 18.14 28.30 -17.02
N GLY A 523 18.39 27.54 -15.96
CA GLY A 523 17.37 26.74 -15.29
C GLY A 523 16.25 27.63 -14.72
N ARG A 524 15.02 27.13 -14.78
CA ARG A 524 13.83 27.79 -14.24
C ARG A 524 13.58 27.31 -12.82
N VAL A 525 13.74 28.19 -11.84
CA VAL A 525 13.68 27.84 -10.42
C VAL A 525 12.34 28.21 -9.81
N ILE A 526 11.69 27.20 -9.22
CA ILE A 526 10.53 27.33 -8.35
C ILE A 526 11.01 27.20 -6.90
N GLY A 527 11.07 28.31 -6.16
CA GLY A 527 11.46 28.30 -4.75
C GLY A 527 10.27 28.02 -3.84
N LEU A 528 10.30 26.89 -3.16
CA LEU A 528 9.36 26.54 -2.07
C LEU A 528 9.97 27.03 -0.75
N SER A 529 9.49 28.15 -0.24
CA SER A 529 10.15 28.87 0.87
C SER A 529 9.15 29.76 1.60
N ASP A 530 9.40 30.01 2.89
CA ASP A 530 8.72 31.04 3.68
C ASP A 530 9.30 32.45 3.42
N VAL A 531 10.46 32.53 2.73
CA VAL A 531 11.16 33.77 2.42
C VAL A 531 11.29 33.95 0.90
N GLU A 532 10.84 35.11 0.39
CA GLU A 532 11.00 35.48 -1.01
C GLU A 532 12.47 35.76 -1.35
N ASN A 533 12.88 35.36 -2.56
CA ASN A 533 14.24 35.59 -3.06
C ASN A 533 14.23 35.87 -4.56
N SER A 534 15.03 36.85 -5.01
CA SER A 534 15.11 37.25 -6.42
C SER A 534 15.70 36.19 -7.34
N LEU A 535 16.30 35.13 -6.83
CA LEU A 535 16.78 33.99 -7.61
C LEU A 535 15.65 33.03 -8.04
N TYR A 536 14.47 33.11 -7.44
CA TYR A 536 13.32 32.30 -7.82
C TYR A 536 12.57 32.94 -9.00
N ASP A 537 12.32 32.17 -10.04
CA ASP A 537 11.41 32.58 -11.12
C ASP A 537 9.94 32.55 -10.65
N TYR A 538 9.65 31.60 -9.77
CA TYR A 538 8.38 31.50 -9.06
C TYR A 538 8.62 31.26 -7.60
N HIS A 539 8.01 32.03 -6.75
CA HIS A 539 8.02 31.85 -5.30
C HIS A 539 6.71 31.21 -4.85
N VAL A 540 6.78 29.99 -4.32
CA VAL A 540 5.69 29.31 -3.64
C VAL A 540 5.88 29.52 -2.15
N LYS A 541 5.06 30.43 -1.60
CA LYS A 541 5.17 30.79 -0.20
C LYS A 541 4.57 29.69 0.68
N ILE A 542 5.39 29.10 1.54
CA ILE A 542 4.95 28.22 2.63
C ILE A 542 4.83 28.99 3.95
N PRO A 543 4.00 28.53 4.91
CA PRO A 543 3.94 29.09 6.24
C PRO A 543 5.27 28.99 6.97
N SER A 544 5.60 30.00 7.78
CA SER A 544 6.72 29.92 8.69
C SER A 544 6.34 29.08 9.92
N VAL A 545 7.09 28.02 10.15
CA VAL A 545 6.93 27.11 11.30
C VAL A 545 8.25 26.98 12.04
N GLU A 546 8.23 26.36 13.23
CA GLU A 546 9.49 25.96 13.85
C GLU A 546 10.28 25.06 12.87
N LYS A 547 11.58 25.33 12.74
CA LYS A 547 12.45 24.82 11.66
C LYS A 547 12.42 23.29 11.48
N LEU A 548 12.17 22.55 12.55
CA LEU A 548 12.08 21.10 12.51
C LEU A 548 10.79 20.59 11.84
N PHE A 549 9.71 21.38 11.81
CA PHE A 549 8.41 20.95 11.30
C PHE A 549 8.15 21.35 9.84
N TYR A 550 9.09 21.99 9.15
CA TYR A 550 8.94 22.31 7.73
C TYR A 550 8.56 21.11 6.87
N PRO A 551 9.09 19.87 7.06
CA PRO A 551 8.68 18.70 6.29
C PRO A 551 7.17 18.44 6.25
N LEU A 552 6.42 18.80 7.30
CA LEU A 552 4.97 18.61 7.35
C LEU A 552 4.20 19.55 6.41
N VAL A 553 4.75 20.75 6.16
CA VAL A 553 4.09 21.76 5.32
C VAL A 553 4.66 21.83 3.89
N GLU A 554 5.93 21.50 3.70
CA GLU A 554 6.61 21.54 2.40
C GLU A 554 6.10 20.52 1.41
N VAL A 555 5.75 19.32 1.89
CA VAL A 555 5.35 18.22 1.02
C VAL A 555 3.96 18.43 0.40
N ILE A 556 3.07 19.15 1.08
CA ILE A 556 1.68 19.36 0.63
C ILE A 556 1.61 20.09 -0.72
N PRO A 557 2.30 21.23 -0.94
CA PRO A 557 2.39 21.87 -2.25
C PRO A 557 2.95 20.94 -3.34
N LEU A 558 3.92 20.10 -3.01
CA LEU A 558 4.52 19.17 -3.97
C LEU A 558 3.53 18.07 -4.39
N GLN A 559 2.72 17.58 -3.46
CA GLN A 559 1.63 16.65 -3.74
C GLN A 559 0.56 17.29 -4.65
N MET A 560 0.16 18.54 -4.35
CA MET A 560 -0.77 19.31 -5.20
C MET A 560 -0.19 19.53 -6.60
N PHE A 561 1.08 19.93 -6.70
CA PHE A 561 1.75 20.12 -7.99
C PHE A 561 1.74 18.84 -8.82
N ALA A 562 2.06 17.70 -8.22
CA ALA A 562 2.04 16.40 -8.90
C ALA A 562 0.60 16.01 -9.34
N TYR A 563 -0.40 16.25 -8.48
CA TYR A 563 -1.82 16.00 -8.79
C TYR A 563 -2.28 16.83 -9.99
N TYR A 564 -2.07 18.16 -9.98
CA TYR A 564 -2.47 19.03 -11.08
C TYR A 564 -1.66 18.75 -12.35
N SER A 565 -0.38 18.39 -12.23
CA SER A 565 0.44 17.96 -13.38
C SER A 565 -0.11 16.70 -14.04
N ALA A 566 -0.70 15.78 -13.26
CA ALA A 566 -1.39 14.61 -13.81
C ALA A 566 -2.63 15.02 -14.62
N LEU A 567 -3.44 15.93 -14.11
CA LEU A 567 -4.64 16.42 -14.80
C LEU A 567 -4.30 17.13 -16.12
N GLU A 568 -3.32 18.02 -16.11
CA GLU A 568 -2.84 18.74 -17.32
C GLU A 568 -2.32 17.80 -18.40
N ARG A 569 -1.86 16.60 -18.00
CA ARG A 569 -1.41 15.55 -18.92
C ARG A 569 -2.50 14.51 -19.26
N GLY A 570 -3.75 14.75 -18.83
CA GLY A 570 -4.87 13.85 -19.07
C GLY A 570 -4.77 12.50 -18.36
N GLN A 571 -3.99 12.43 -17.25
CA GLN A 571 -3.82 11.21 -16.47
C GLN A 571 -4.81 11.14 -15.30
N ASN A 572 -5.13 9.93 -14.86
CA ASN A 572 -5.97 9.71 -13.68
C ASN A 572 -5.09 9.61 -12.42
N PRO A 573 -5.13 10.57 -11.49
CA PRO A 573 -4.27 10.56 -10.32
C PRO A 573 -4.62 9.47 -9.29
N ASP A 574 -5.85 8.94 -9.30
CA ASP A 574 -6.24 7.86 -8.38
C ASP A 574 -5.64 6.50 -8.79
N TYR A 575 -5.44 6.30 -10.11
CA TYR A 575 -5.04 5.02 -10.71
C TYR A 575 -3.90 5.22 -11.73
N PRO A 576 -2.70 5.58 -11.28
CA PRO A 576 -1.55 5.75 -12.16
C PRO A 576 -1.15 4.41 -12.78
N ARG A 577 -0.82 4.45 -14.09
CA ARG A 577 -0.43 3.24 -14.84
C ARG A 577 0.78 2.54 -14.21
N ASN A 578 0.81 1.21 -14.30
CA ASN A 578 1.93 0.36 -13.86
C ASN A 578 2.28 0.48 -12.36
N LEU A 579 1.39 1.01 -11.54
CA LEU A 579 1.57 1.12 -10.09
C LEU A 579 0.38 0.51 -9.34
N ALA A 580 0.68 -0.12 -8.23
CA ALA A 580 -0.29 -0.64 -7.29
C ALA A 580 -0.07 -0.02 -5.90
N LYS A 581 -1.14 0.18 -5.13
CA LYS A 581 -1.09 0.82 -3.80
C LYS A 581 -0.15 0.09 -2.83
N SER A 582 -0.04 -1.21 -2.94
CA SER A 582 0.80 -2.02 -2.07
C SER A 582 1.42 -3.18 -2.86
N VAL A 583 2.73 -3.35 -2.76
CA VAL A 583 3.49 -4.38 -3.48
C VAL A 583 3.72 -5.57 -2.53
N THR A 584 2.99 -6.67 -2.73
CA THR A 584 3.04 -7.87 -1.86
C THR A 584 3.77 -9.05 -2.49
N VAL A 585 4.41 -8.84 -3.62
CA VAL A 585 5.29 -9.80 -4.30
C VAL A 585 6.64 -9.18 -4.53
N LYS A 586 7.72 -9.98 -4.44
CA LYS A 586 9.10 -9.56 -4.78
C LYS A 586 9.31 -9.57 -6.28
#